data_5c59d02245e56b1145e29d3116a0825d
#
_entry.id   5c59d02245e56b1145e29d3116a0825d
#
_cell.length_a   1.000
_cell.length_b   1.000
_cell.length_c   1.000
_cell.angle_alpha   90.00
_cell.angle_beta   90.00
_cell.angle_gamma   90.00
#
_symmetry.space_group_name_H-M   'P 1'
#
loop_
_entity.id
_entity.type
_entity.pdbx_description
1 polymer ?
#
loop_
_entity_poly.entity_id
_entity_poly.type
_entity_poly.pdbx_seq_one_letter_code
_entity_poly.pdbx_strand_id
1 'polypeptide(L)'
;EITWRDWSSDVCSSDLGACMARLRPPSRLAVIQALERAGLLPAIVFVFSRAGCEQAVTQAVAGGVDLTTADEARRIREVVERRTADIPRADLGVLGFHAWAHALERGVAAHHAGLLPVFKETVEELFSAGLVKVVYATETLALGINMPARTVVLESVRKWNGSAHVTLTPGEYTQLTGRAGRRGIDVEGHAVVLASDDLEPDFVSSLASRRTYPLVSAFRPTYNMAVNLLGRSTR
;
A
#
# COMPACT_ATOMS: atom_id res chain seq x y z
N GLU A 1 10.71 5.15 17.14
CA GLU A 1 10.14 4.42 18.28
C GLU A 1 8.85 3.76 17.81
N ILE A 2 8.76 2.42 17.91
CA ILE A 2 7.58 1.66 17.46
C ILE A 2 6.65 1.59 18.66
N THR A 3 5.56 2.35 18.61
CA THR A 3 4.53 2.32 19.66
C THR A 3 3.53 1.21 19.34
N TRP A 4 3.52 0.17 20.18
CA TRP A 4 2.49 -0.86 20.16
C TRP A 4 1.25 -0.33 20.87
N ARG A 5 0.17 -0.08 20.14
CA ARG A 5 -1.15 0.08 20.73
C ARG A 5 -1.94 -1.19 20.50
N ASP A 6 -2.30 -1.84 21.58
CA ASP A 6 -3.22 -2.96 21.56
C ASP A 6 -4.64 -2.45 21.30
N TRP A 7 -5.16 -2.77 20.13
CA TRP A 7 -6.53 -2.41 19.73
C TRP A 7 -7.57 -3.41 20.27
N SER A 8 -7.13 -4.40 21.07
CA SER A 8 -7.98 -5.44 21.67
C SER A 8 -8.51 -5.07 23.05
N SER A 9 -8.18 -3.91 23.62
CA SER A 9 -8.46 -3.58 25.02
C SER A 9 -9.90 -3.17 25.35
N ASP A 10 -10.86 -3.32 24.44
CA ASP A 10 -12.29 -3.20 24.76
C ASP A 10 -12.98 -4.55 24.98
N VAL A 11 -12.23 -5.62 25.17
CA VAL A 11 -12.79 -6.91 25.61
C VAL A 11 -12.52 -7.11 27.09
N CYS A 12 -13.60 -6.99 27.86
CA CYS A 12 -13.71 -7.20 29.28
C CYS A 12 -12.89 -8.39 29.79
N SER A 13 -11.97 -8.11 30.72
CA SER A 13 -11.27 -9.13 31.51
C SER A 13 -12.20 -9.74 32.55
N SER A 14 -12.99 -10.72 32.17
CA SER A 14 -13.56 -11.71 33.09
C SER A 14 -14.01 -12.91 32.28
N ASP A 15 -13.18 -13.91 32.28
CA ASP A 15 -13.43 -15.34 32.32
C ASP A 15 -12.27 -16.10 31.69
N LEU A 16 -11.43 -16.64 32.55
CA LEU A 16 -10.43 -17.68 32.24
C LEU A 16 -11.15 -18.97 31.90
N GLY A 17 -11.61 -19.06 30.64
CA GLY A 17 -12.23 -20.24 30.07
C GLY A 17 -12.00 -20.22 28.55
N ALA A 18 -10.89 -20.79 28.13
CA ALA A 18 -10.44 -21.07 26.78
C ALA A 18 -11.51 -21.10 25.69
N CYS A 19 -11.81 -19.99 25.09
CA CYS A 19 -12.18 -19.94 23.69
C CYS A 19 -11.07 -19.14 22.99
N MET A 20 -10.11 -19.83 22.36
CA MET A 20 -9.14 -19.18 21.48
C MET A 20 -9.92 -18.66 20.27
N ALA A 21 -10.47 -17.46 20.41
CA ALA A 21 -11.09 -16.75 19.30
C ALA A 21 -9.99 -16.50 18.27
N ARG A 22 -10.14 -17.12 17.08
CA ARG A 22 -9.23 -16.91 15.96
C ARG A 22 -9.18 -15.41 15.66
N LEU A 23 -8.01 -14.82 15.72
CA LEU A 23 -7.77 -13.42 15.35
C LEU A 23 -8.01 -13.27 13.85
N ARG A 24 -9.18 -12.78 13.48
CA ARG A 24 -9.47 -12.44 12.09
C ARG A 24 -8.93 -11.05 11.80
N PRO A 25 -8.21 -10.85 10.70
CA PRO A 25 -7.79 -9.51 10.29
C PRO A 25 -9.02 -8.58 10.23
N PRO A 26 -8.89 -7.33 10.68
CA PRO A 26 -9.96 -6.36 10.57
C PRO A 26 -10.32 -6.13 9.09
N SER A 27 -11.58 -5.77 8.82
CA SER A 27 -11.97 -5.43 7.46
C SER A 27 -11.23 -4.16 7.00
N ARG A 28 -10.97 -4.04 5.69
CA ARG A 28 -10.32 -2.86 5.10
C ARG A 28 -11.02 -1.56 5.46
N LEU A 29 -12.35 -1.60 5.51
CA LEU A 29 -13.17 -0.46 5.92
C LEU A 29 -12.89 -0.08 7.39
N ALA A 30 -12.84 -1.06 8.29
CA ALA A 30 -12.53 -0.82 9.70
C ALA A 30 -11.12 -0.24 9.87
N VAL A 31 -10.14 -0.68 9.06
CA VAL A 31 -8.78 -0.12 9.06
C VAL A 31 -8.79 1.35 8.65
N ILE A 32 -9.46 1.71 7.54
CA ILE A 32 -9.57 3.11 7.10
C ILE A 32 -10.19 3.98 8.20
N GLN A 33 -11.32 3.55 8.75
CA GLN A 33 -12.03 4.29 9.81
C GLN A 33 -11.19 4.44 11.08
N ALA A 34 -10.40 3.43 11.41
CA ALA A 34 -9.50 3.48 12.55
C ALA A 34 -8.36 4.49 12.32
N LEU A 35 -7.75 4.48 11.11
CA LEU A 35 -6.70 5.44 10.73
C LEU A 35 -7.24 6.87 10.70
N GLU A 36 -8.43 7.08 10.18
CA GLU A 36 -9.08 8.39 10.11
C GLU A 36 -9.34 8.93 11.52
N ARG A 37 -10.00 8.15 12.39
CA ARG A 37 -10.28 8.54 13.78
C ARG A 37 -9.02 8.83 14.58
N ALA A 38 -7.93 8.11 14.31
CA ALA A 38 -6.65 8.32 14.97
C ALA A 38 -5.83 9.48 14.37
N GLY A 39 -6.32 10.11 13.30
CA GLY A 39 -5.59 11.17 12.58
C GLY A 39 -4.31 10.67 11.93
N LEU A 40 -4.27 9.40 11.49
CA LEU A 40 -3.10 8.72 10.93
C LEU A 40 -3.07 8.72 9.38
N LEU A 41 -3.95 9.47 8.73
CA LEU A 41 -3.92 9.70 7.29
C LEU A 41 -2.94 10.83 6.91
N PRO A 42 -2.37 10.82 5.71
CA PRO A 42 -2.54 9.85 4.63
C PRO A 42 -1.79 8.55 4.88
N ALA A 43 -2.32 7.45 4.32
CA ALA A 43 -1.78 6.12 4.51
C ALA A 43 -1.52 5.38 3.19
N ILE A 44 -0.47 4.56 3.16
CA ILE A 44 -0.23 3.56 2.13
C ILE A 44 -0.52 2.19 2.74
N VAL A 45 -1.42 1.42 2.11
CA VAL A 45 -1.74 0.05 2.50
C VAL A 45 -1.14 -0.91 1.50
N PHE A 46 -0.13 -1.67 1.91
CA PHE A 46 0.50 -2.65 1.05
C PHE A 46 -0.31 -3.94 0.99
N VAL A 47 -0.74 -4.26 -0.24
CA VAL A 47 -1.46 -5.48 -0.60
C VAL A 47 -0.66 -6.19 -1.70
N PHE A 48 -0.13 -7.38 -1.44
CA PHE A 48 0.80 -8.06 -2.37
C PHE A 48 0.11 -8.70 -3.57
N SER A 49 -0.97 -8.08 -4.07
CA SER A 49 -1.75 -8.52 -5.23
C SER A 49 -2.36 -7.33 -5.95
N ARG A 50 -2.20 -7.27 -7.29
CA ARG A 50 -2.83 -6.23 -8.13
C ARG A 50 -4.35 -6.26 -7.99
N ALA A 51 -4.94 -7.46 -8.16
CA ALA A 51 -6.37 -7.66 -8.00
C ALA A 51 -6.85 -7.31 -6.57
N GLY A 52 -6.01 -7.59 -5.56
CA GLY A 52 -6.28 -7.21 -4.17
C GLY A 52 -6.33 -5.70 -3.96
N CYS A 53 -5.46 -4.92 -4.64
CA CYS A 53 -5.49 -3.46 -4.60
C CYS A 53 -6.79 -2.90 -5.20
N GLU A 54 -7.18 -3.38 -6.39
CA GLU A 54 -8.42 -2.98 -7.06
C GLU A 54 -9.67 -3.36 -6.24
N GLN A 55 -9.67 -4.57 -5.70
CA GLN A 55 -10.75 -5.03 -4.83
C GLN A 55 -10.86 -4.17 -3.56
N ALA A 56 -9.73 -3.75 -2.98
CA ALA A 56 -9.70 -2.91 -1.80
C ALA A 56 -10.32 -1.54 -2.06
N VAL A 57 -10.00 -0.93 -3.19
CA VAL A 57 -10.60 0.34 -3.62
C VAL A 57 -12.11 0.17 -3.83
N THR A 58 -12.53 -0.89 -4.53
CA THR A 58 -13.95 -1.18 -4.76
C THR A 58 -14.71 -1.37 -3.45
N GLN A 59 -14.13 -2.12 -2.49
CA GLN A 59 -14.72 -2.32 -1.17
C GLN A 59 -14.82 -1.01 -0.37
N ALA A 60 -13.81 -0.16 -0.43
CA ALA A 60 -13.82 1.14 0.25
C ALA A 60 -14.94 2.05 -0.30
N VAL A 61 -15.04 2.16 -1.62
CA VAL A 61 -16.08 2.96 -2.28
C VAL A 61 -17.47 2.39 -1.99
N ALA A 62 -17.67 1.07 -2.14
CA ALA A 62 -18.94 0.40 -1.83
C ALA A 62 -19.32 0.51 -0.35
N GLY A 63 -18.34 0.56 0.56
CA GLY A 63 -18.51 0.78 1.99
C GLY A 63 -18.80 2.24 2.37
N GLY A 64 -18.92 3.14 1.39
CA GLY A 64 -19.26 4.54 1.63
C GLY A 64 -18.11 5.40 2.16
N VAL A 65 -16.85 4.95 1.97
CA VAL A 65 -15.68 5.77 2.35
C VAL A 65 -15.70 7.06 1.56
N ASP A 66 -15.59 8.19 2.27
CA ASP A 66 -15.44 9.52 1.70
C ASP A 66 -14.49 10.32 2.62
N LEU A 67 -13.25 10.51 2.14
CA LEU A 67 -12.16 11.13 2.90
C LEU A 67 -11.83 12.53 2.39
N THR A 68 -12.65 13.06 1.49
CA THR A 68 -12.43 14.35 0.84
C THR A 68 -13.55 15.33 1.13
N THR A 69 -13.19 16.60 1.16
CA THR A 69 -14.16 17.69 1.13
C THR A 69 -14.65 17.93 -0.32
N ALA A 70 -15.77 18.64 -0.48
CA ALA A 70 -16.27 19.03 -1.80
C ALA A 70 -15.25 19.83 -2.63
N ASP A 71 -14.44 20.67 -1.97
CA ASP A 71 -13.35 21.42 -2.63
C ASP A 71 -12.20 20.53 -3.06
N GLU A 72 -11.80 19.58 -2.22
CA GLU A 72 -10.78 18.60 -2.59
C GLU A 72 -11.23 17.72 -3.76
N ALA A 73 -12.49 17.24 -3.74
CA ALA A 73 -13.06 16.46 -4.84
C ALA A 73 -13.09 17.26 -6.15
N ARG A 74 -13.40 18.57 -6.11
CA ARG A 74 -13.32 19.44 -7.30
C ARG A 74 -11.88 19.53 -7.84
N ARG A 75 -10.90 19.79 -6.97
CA ARG A 75 -9.48 19.85 -7.35
C ARG A 75 -8.98 18.53 -7.92
N ILE A 76 -9.43 17.39 -7.37
CA ILE A 76 -9.12 16.08 -7.91
C ILE A 76 -9.64 15.94 -9.34
N ARG A 77 -10.90 16.32 -9.61
CA ARG A 77 -11.47 16.29 -10.96
C ARG A 77 -10.67 17.13 -11.95
N GLU A 78 -10.28 18.35 -11.56
CA GLU A 78 -9.48 19.24 -12.42
C GLU A 78 -8.11 18.58 -12.78
N VAL A 79 -7.45 17.93 -11.82
CA VAL A 79 -6.19 17.22 -12.07
C VAL A 79 -6.42 16.01 -12.97
N VAL A 80 -7.46 15.21 -12.69
CA VAL A 80 -7.81 14.03 -13.49
C VAL A 80 -8.11 14.42 -14.93
N GLU A 81 -8.95 15.43 -15.16
CA GLU A 81 -9.29 15.92 -16.51
C GLU A 81 -8.06 16.41 -17.26
N ARG A 82 -7.20 17.19 -16.61
CA ARG A 82 -5.95 17.67 -17.20
C ARG A 82 -5.01 16.53 -17.59
N ARG A 83 -4.84 15.54 -16.70
CA ARG A 83 -3.90 14.43 -16.91
C ARG A 83 -4.38 13.42 -17.96
N THR A 84 -5.68 13.31 -18.14
CA THR A 84 -6.29 12.36 -19.08
C THR A 84 -6.80 12.99 -20.37
N ALA A 85 -6.51 14.28 -20.59
CA ALA A 85 -6.99 15.02 -21.76
C ALA A 85 -6.60 14.39 -23.10
N ASP A 86 -5.43 13.74 -23.17
CA ASP A 86 -4.91 13.10 -24.37
C ASP A 86 -5.49 11.68 -24.60
N ILE A 87 -6.27 11.14 -23.67
CA ILE A 87 -6.87 9.80 -23.81
C ILE A 87 -8.17 9.95 -24.63
N PRO A 88 -8.31 9.19 -25.74
CA PRO A 88 -9.54 9.21 -26.53
C PRO A 88 -10.75 8.81 -25.67
N ARG A 89 -11.84 9.57 -25.79
CA ARG A 89 -13.07 9.31 -24.99
C ARG A 89 -13.63 7.90 -25.17
N ALA A 90 -13.44 7.32 -26.36
CA ALA A 90 -13.89 5.96 -26.67
C ALA A 90 -13.15 4.90 -25.82
N ASP A 91 -11.91 5.17 -25.40
CA ASP A 91 -11.08 4.24 -24.67
C ASP A 91 -11.31 4.30 -23.14
N LEU A 92 -11.86 5.41 -22.65
CA LEU A 92 -12.07 5.64 -21.20
C LEU A 92 -12.92 4.55 -20.54
N GLY A 93 -13.95 4.05 -21.25
CA GLY A 93 -14.82 2.99 -20.74
C GLY A 93 -14.07 1.67 -20.53
N VAL A 94 -13.26 1.28 -21.51
CA VAL A 94 -12.46 0.03 -21.49
C VAL A 94 -11.38 0.10 -20.42
N LEU A 95 -10.84 1.28 -20.16
CA LEU A 95 -9.80 1.52 -19.16
C LEU A 95 -10.34 1.60 -17.71
N GLY A 96 -11.66 1.48 -17.50
CA GLY A 96 -12.27 1.60 -16.17
C GLY A 96 -12.18 3.00 -15.56
N PHE A 97 -11.99 4.02 -16.41
CA PHE A 97 -11.76 5.42 -16.00
C PHE A 97 -12.77 5.94 -14.99
N HIS A 98 -14.07 5.69 -15.23
CA HIS A 98 -15.12 6.24 -14.37
C HIS A 98 -15.06 5.72 -12.94
N ALA A 99 -14.80 4.42 -12.75
CA ALA A 99 -14.67 3.83 -11.43
C ALA A 99 -13.39 4.33 -10.73
N TRP A 100 -12.29 4.44 -11.47
CA TRP A 100 -11.02 4.96 -10.98
C TRP A 100 -11.14 6.44 -10.58
N ALA A 101 -11.70 7.30 -11.42
CA ALA A 101 -11.89 8.71 -11.12
C ALA A 101 -12.82 8.92 -9.91
N HIS A 102 -13.91 8.15 -9.83
CA HIS A 102 -14.82 8.20 -8.69
C HIS A 102 -14.15 7.81 -7.37
N ALA A 103 -13.27 6.81 -7.38
CA ALA A 103 -12.50 6.43 -6.19
C ALA A 103 -11.54 7.54 -5.76
N LEU A 104 -10.86 8.19 -6.71
CA LEU A 104 -9.99 9.34 -6.44
C LEU A 104 -10.74 10.49 -5.79
N GLU A 105 -11.93 10.83 -6.29
CA GLU A 105 -12.78 11.87 -5.72
C GLU A 105 -13.15 11.60 -4.26
N ARG A 106 -13.15 10.33 -3.84
CA ARG A 106 -13.37 9.90 -2.44
C ARG A 106 -12.09 9.76 -1.63
N GLY A 107 -10.95 10.15 -2.19
CA GLY A 107 -9.65 10.12 -1.52
C GLY A 107 -9.00 8.75 -1.43
N VAL A 108 -9.44 7.77 -2.25
CA VAL A 108 -8.92 6.39 -2.26
C VAL A 108 -8.39 6.03 -3.64
N ALA A 109 -7.26 5.35 -3.71
CA ALA A 109 -6.66 4.92 -4.97
C ALA A 109 -5.98 3.55 -4.88
N ALA A 110 -5.82 2.88 -6.03
CA ALA A 110 -4.89 1.77 -6.21
C ALA A 110 -3.61 2.27 -6.89
N HIS A 111 -2.47 1.65 -6.57
CA HIS A 111 -1.20 1.90 -7.24
C HIS A 111 -0.41 0.60 -7.44
N HIS A 112 -0.32 0.13 -8.66
CA HIS A 112 0.40 -1.09 -9.02
C HIS A 112 0.88 -1.09 -10.47
N ALA A 113 1.77 -2.00 -10.82
CA ALA A 113 2.39 -2.07 -12.15
C ALA A 113 1.41 -2.41 -13.31
N GLY A 114 0.17 -2.80 -13.01
CA GLY A 114 -0.88 -3.06 -14.02
C GLY A 114 -1.65 -1.82 -14.47
N LEU A 115 -1.50 -0.68 -13.78
CA LEU A 115 -2.13 0.58 -14.16
C LEU A 115 -1.35 1.26 -15.30
N LEU A 116 -2.07 2.02 -16.12
CA LEU A 116 -1.44 2.90 -17.11
C LEU A 116 -0.50 3.91 -16.43
N PRO A 117 0.61 4.27 -17.06
CA PRO A 117 1.53 5.26 -16.51
C PRO A 117 0.83 6.56 -16.08
N VAL A 118 -0.03 7.10 -16.93
CA VAL A 118 -0.79 8.33 -16.64
C VAL A 118 -1.66 8.20 -15.39
N PHE A 119 -2.29 7.05 -15.15
CA PHE A 119 -3.10 6.83 -13.95
C PHE A 119 -2.22 6.75 -12.70
N LYS A 120 -1.07 6.08 -12.77
CA LYS A 120 -0.11 6.03 -11.65
C LYS A 120 0.40 7.41 -11.29
N GLU A 121 0.88 8.16 -12.27
CA GLU A 121 1.41 9.51 -12.09
C GLU A 121 0.34 10.45 -11.52
N THR A 122 -0.92 10.31 -11.94
CA THR A 122 -2.03 11.07 -11.38
C THR A 122 -2.26 10.74 -9.91
N VAL A 123 -2.24 9.46 -9.54
CA VAL A 123 -2.33 9.03 -8.13
C VAL A 123 -1.18 9.60 -7.31
N GLU A 124 0.04 9.55 -7.82
CA GLU A 124 1.25 10.07 -7.17
C GLU A 124 1.15 11.59 -6.95
N GLU A 125 0.69 12.34 -7.94
CA GLU A 125 0.47 13.79 -7.83
C GLU A 125 -0.58 14.11 -6.78
N LEU A 126 -1.75 13.45 -6.83
CA LEU A 126 -2.85 13.68 -5.90
C LEU A 126 -2.51 13.30 -4.46
N PHE A 127 -1.77 12.19 -4.28
CA PHE A 127 -1.33 11.77 -2.96
C PHE A 127 -0.29 12.73 -2.38
N SER A 128 0.67 13.16 -3.19
CA SER A 128 1.68 14.15 -2.78
C SER A 128 1.06 15.51 -2.43
N ALA A 129 -0.02 15.88 -3.12
CA ALA A 129 -0.82 17.08 -2.80
C ALA A 129 -1.72 16.89 -1.56
N GLY A 130 -1.77 15.70 -0.96
CA GLY A 130 -2.60 15.38 0.19
C GLY A 130 -4.09 15.29 -0.13
N LEU A 131 -4.48 15.20 -1.40
CA LEU A 131 -5.86 15.07 -1.86
C LEU A 131 -6.35 13.62 -1.77
N VAL A 132 -5.55 12.65 -2.22
CA VAL A 132 -5.79 11.23 -1.96
C VAL A 132 -5.23 10.90 -0.57
N LYS A 133 -6.03 10.24 0.25
CA LYS A 133 -5.72 9.97 1.66
C LYS A 133 -5.32 8.52 1.91
N VAL A 134 -5.78 7.58 1.07
CA VAL A 134 -5.46 6.15 1.19
C VAL A 134 -5.08 5.60 -0.18
N VAL A 135 -3.90 4.95 -0.24
CA VAL A 135 -3.43 4.27 -1.45
C VAL A 135 -3.20 2.80 -1.14
N TYR A 136 -3.91 1.92 -1.84
CA TYR A 136 -3.64 0.49 -1.83
C TYR A 136 -2.58 0.16 -2.89
N ALA A 137 -1.44 -0.35 -2.47
CA ALA A 137 -0.29 -0.52 -3.33
C ALA A 137 0.35 -1.90 -3.25
N THR A 138 0.98 -2.32 -4.35
CA THR A 138 1.91 -3.45 -4.35
C THR A 138 3.32 -2.99 -3.96
N GLU A 139 4.22 -3.95 -3.66
CA GLU A 139 5.61 -3.65 -3.28
C GLU A 139 6.38 -2.77 -4.28
N THR A 140 5.93 -2.72 -5.54
CA THR A 140 6.55 -1.89 -6.58
C THR A 140 6.52 -0.41 -6.29
N LEU A 141 5.58 0.07 -5.47
CA LEU A 141 5.52 1.46 -5.01
C LEU A 141 6.73 1.82 -4.13
N ALA A 142 7.25 0.85 -3.38
CA ALA A 142 8.40 1.09 -2.51
C ALA A 142 9.71 1.29 -3.28
N LEU A 143 9.73 0.93 -4.57
CA LEU A 143 10.90 1.00 -5.45
C LEU A 143 10.83 2.22 -6.38
N GLY A 144 11.75 3.16 -6.23
CA GLY A 144 11.97 4.23 -7.21
C GLY A 144 11.00 5.42 -7.17
N ILE A 145 9.96 5.40 -6.34
CA ILE A 145 8.97 6.49 -6.24
C ILE A 145 9.10 7.17 -4.88
N ASN A 146 9.21 8.49 -4.88
CA ASN A 146 9.22 9.28 -3.64
C ASN A 146 7.79 9.64 -3.24
N MET A 147 7.11 8.70 -2.60
CA MET A 147 5.73 8.85 -2.14
C MET A 147 5.66 8.44 -0.66
N PRO A 148 6.06 9.33 0.26
CA PRO A 148 5.97 9.06 1.69
C PRO A 148 4.54 9.28 2.20
N ALA A 149 4.14 8.51 3.20
CA ALA A 149 2.86 8.61 3.89
C ALA A 149 3.08 8.86 5.38
N ARG A 150 2.11 9.38 6.10
CA ARG A 150 2.16 9.41 7.55
C ARG A 150 2.18 8.01 8.13
N THR A 151 1.37 7.12 7.54
CA THR A 151 1.22 5.73 7.98
C THR A 151 1.43 4.76 6.84
N VAL A 152 2.11 3.68 7.12
CA VAL A 152 2.19 2.49 6.27
C VAL A 152 1.48 1.35 6.96
N VAL A 153 0.59 0.67 6.25
CA VAL A 153 -0.10 -0.53 6.71
C VAL A 153 0.33 -1.72 5.87
N LEU A 154 0.71 -2.81 6.51
CA LEU A 154 0.96 -4.09 5.87
C LEU A 154 -0.23 -5.02 6.16
N GLU A 155 -1.01 -5.38 5.12
CA GLU A 155 -2.12 -6.35 5.30
C GLU A 155 -1.62 -7.75 5.65
N SER A 156 -0.39 -8.07 5.24
CA SER A 156 0.27 -9.34 5.53
C SER A 156 1.78 -9.15 5.52
N VAL A 157 2.50 -10.02 6.23
CA VAL A 157 3.96 -10.16 6.11
C VAL A 157 4.35 -11.29 5.17
N ARG A 158 3.39 -11.92 4.49
CA ARG A 158 3.60 -12.99 3.51
C ARG A 158 3.16 -12.54 2.13
N LYS A 159 3.96 -12.88 1.12
CA LYS A 159 3.69 -12.56 -0.28
C LYS A 159 3.88 -13.78 -1.18
N TRP A 160 3.25 -13.76 -2.33
CA TRP A 160 3.48 -14.75 -3.38
C TRP A 160 4.71 -14.37 -4.21
N ASN A 161 5.69 -15.29 -4.32
CA ASN A 161 6.92 -15.06 -5.09
C ASN A 161 6.89 -15.64 -6.52
N GLY A 162 5.72 -16.11 -6.97
CA GLY A 162 5.55 -16.79 -8.26
C GLY A 162 5.42 -18.31 -8.14
N SER A 163 5.90 -18.90 -7.03
CA SER A 163 5.85 -20.36 -6.80
C SER A 163 5.28 -20.75 -5.43
N ALA A 164 5.50 -19.91 -4.42
CA ALA A 164 5.06 -20.17 -3.04
C ALA A 164 4.76 -18.87 -2.29
N HIS A 165 4.00 -18.98 -1.20
CA HIS A 165 3.89 -17.91 -0.21
C HIS A 165 5.15 -17.87 0.64
N VAL A 166 5.88 -16.77 0.56
CA VAL A 166 7.10 -16.51 1.33
C VAL A 166 6.91 -15.34 2.26
N THR A 167 7.59 -15.36 3.38
CA THR A 167 7.58 -14.26 4.33
C THR A 167 8.49 -13.13 3.85
N LEU A 168 8.14 -11.90 4.17
CA LEU A 168 8.98 -10.72 3.88
C LEU A 168 10.34 -10.88 4.56
N THR A 169 11.38 -10.57 3.82
CA THR A 169 12.71 -10.40 4.40
C THR A 169 12.74 -9.10 5.21
N PRO A 170 13.64 -9.00 6.21
CA PRO A 170 13.81 -7.76 6.96
C PRO A 170 14.12 -6.54 6.06
N GLY A 171 14.88 -6.73 4.97
CA GLY A 171 15.16 -5.67 3.99
C GLY A 171 13.91 -5.18 3.29
N GLU A 172 13.04 -6.07 2.83
CA GLU A 172 11.75 -5.74 2.22
C GLU A 172 10.84 -5.05 3.24
N TYR A 173 10.75 -5.56 4.46
CA TYR A 173 9.99 -4.91 5.54
C TYR A 173 10.46 -3.48 5.76
N THR A 174 11.76 -3.26 5.91
CA THR A 174 12.33 -1.91 6.10
C THR A 174 12.07 -1.00 4.90
N GLN A 175 12.13 -1.54 3.69
CA GLN A 175 11.87 -0.77 2.47
C GLN A 175 10.41 -0.31 2.38
N LEU A 176 9.46 -1.17 2.75
CA LEU A 176 8.03 -0.84 2.79
C LEU A 176 7.74 0.15 3.92
N THR A 177 8.15 -0.16 5.14
CA THR A 177 7.90 0.68 6.32
C THR A 177 8.69 1.98 6.32
N GLY A 178 9.82 2.04 5.61
CA GLY A 178 10.60 3.26 5.39
C GLY A 178 9.89 4.35 4.58
N ARG A 179 8.65 4.09 4.13
CA ARG A 179 7.74 5.11 3.56
C ARG A 179 6.91 5.82 4.61
N ALA A 180 6.93 5.34 5.85
CA ALA A 180 6.21 5.96 6.96
C ALA A 180 6.96 7.19 7.48
N GLY A 181 6.21 8.28 7.67
CA GLY A 181 6.72 9.58 8.11
C GLY A 181 7.17 10.48 6.95
N ARG A 182 6.49 11.62 6.81
CA ARG A 182 6.83 12.64 5.81
C ARG A 182 7.81 13.62 6.44
N ARG A 183 9.05 13.62 5.93
CA ARG A 183 10.12 14.49 6.44
C ARG A 183 9.71 15.96 6.39
N GLY A 184 9.84 16.66 7.52
CA GLY A 184 9.51 18.07 7.66
C GLY A 184 8.00 18.37 7.82
N ILE A 185 7.13 17.34 7.81
CA ILE A 185 5.68 17.48 7.98
C ILE A 185 5.22 16.70 9.22
N ASP A 186 5.58 15.43 9.31
CA ASP A 186 5.17 14.57 10.42
C ASP A 186 6.27 14.51 11.49
N VAL A 187 5.86 14.57 12.76
CA VAL A 187 6.76 14.36 13.91
C VAL A 187 7.14 12.88 14.01
N GLU A 188 6.18 12.00 13.72
CA GLU A 188 6.34 10.55 13.77
C GLU A 188 5.72 9.88 12.55
N GLY A 189 6.35 8.79 12.07
CA GLY A 189 5.81 7.89 11.08
C GLY A 189 5.31 6.60 11.73
N HIS A 190 4.19 6.07 11.25
CA HIS A 190 3.57 4.88 11.82
C HIS A 190 3.64 3.70 10.84
N ALA A 191 4.14 2.55 11.33
CA ALA A 191 4.10 1.29 10.60
C ALA A 191 3.14 0.33 11.34
N VAL A 192 2.08 -0.08 10.67
CA VAL A 192 1.03 -0.94 11.19
C VAL A 192 1.07 -2.28 10.46
N VAL A 193 1.07 -3.38 11.19
CA VAL A 193 0.93 -4.73 10.62
C VAL A 193 -0.39 -5.29 11.12
N LEU A 194 -1.27 -5.74 10.22
CA LEU A 194 -2.55 -6.30 10.63
C LEU A 194 -2.34 -7.66 11.27
N ALA A 195 -2.93 -7.85 12.44
CA ALA A 195 -2.86 -9.10 13.17
C ALA A 195 -3.65 -10.21 12.45
N SER A 196 -3.10 -11.42 12.43
CA SER A 196 -3.75 -12.65 11.99
C SER A 196 -3.28 -13.81 12.86
N ASP A 197 -4.05 -14.91 12.89
CA ASP A 197 -3.70 -16.10 13.69
C ASP A 197 -2.30 -16.66 13.38
N ASP A 198 -1.84 -16.48 12.14
CA ASP A 198 -0.53 -16.97 11.67
C ASP A 198 0.61 -16.00 11.95
N LEU A 199 0.35 -14.86 12.60
CA LEU A 199 1.35 -13.80 12.82
C LEU A 199 1.73 -13.68 14.28
N GLU A 200 2.94 -14.14 14.61
CA GLU A 200 3.49 -13.93 15.94
C GLU A 200 4.07 -12.50 16.10
N PRO A 201 3.72 -11.76 17.16
CA PRO A 201 4.26 -10.42 17.42
C PRO A 201 5.78 -10.39 17.49
N ASP A 202 6.41 -11.41 18.07
CA ASP A 202 7.87 -11.52 18.20
C ASP A 202 8.55 -11.64 16.82
N PHE A 203 7.88 -12.27 15.86
CA PHE A 203 8.37 -12.33 14.50
C PHE A 203 8.39 -10.93 13.86
N VAL A 204 7.32 -10.14 13.98
CA VAL A 204 7.27 -8.76 13.48
C VAL A 204 8.33 -7.89 14.15
N SER A 205 8.51 -8.04 15.47
CA SER A 205 9.57 -7.35 16.21
C SER A 205 10.96 -7.72 15.68
N SER A 206 11.18 -8.98 15.33
CA SER A 206 12.45 -9.43 14.75
C SER A 206 12.72 -8.83 13.37
N LEU A 207 11.68 -8.66 12.54
CA LEU A 207 11.79 -7.98 11.26
C LEU A 207 12.15 -6.50 11.42
N ALA A 208 11.55 -5.84 12.41
CA ALA A 208 11.74 -4.41 12.68
C ALA A 208 13.09 -4.09 13.35
N SER A 209 13.66 -5.02 14.12
CA SER A 209 14.87 -4.79 14.91
C SER A 209 16.17 -4.86 14.10
N ARG A 210 16.17 -5.54 12.97
CA ARG A 210 17.37 -5.70 12.12
C ARG A 210 17.59 -4.46 11.27
N ARG A 211 18.65 -3.69 11.53
CA ARG A 211 18.99 -2.45 10.82
C ARG A 211 20.05 -2.60 9.74
N THR A 212 20.76 -3.71 9.71
CA THR A 212 21.83 -3.98 8.73
C THR A 212 21.55 -5.27 7.99
N TYR A 213 21.49 -5.17 6.65
CA TYR A 213 21.28 -6.33 5.78
C TYR A 213 22.42 -6.38 4.77
N PRO A 214 22.98 -7.56 4.50
CA PRO A 214 23.93 -7.71 3.41
C PRO A 214 23.19 -7.40 2.09
N LEU A 215 23.77 -6.51 1.29
CA LEU A 215 23.29 -6.27 -0.07
C LEU A 215 23.69 -7.47 -0.92
N VAL A 216 22.74 -8.37 -1.16
CA VAL A 216 22.94 -9.53 -2.02
C VAL A 216 22.29 -9.24 -3.36
N SER A 217 23.09 -9.25 -4.44
CA SER A 217 22.58 -9.09 -5.79
C SER A 217 21.64 -10.24 -6.13
N ALA A 218 20.42 -9.92 -6.56
CA ALA A 218 19.47 -10.87 -7.15
C ALA A 218 19.83 -11.22 -8.61
N PHE A 219 20.83 -10.55 -9.18
CA PHE A 219 21.27 -10.81 -10.53
C PHE A 219 21.86 -12.21 -10.67
N ARG A 220 21.23 -13.03 -11.49
CA ARG A 220 21.72 -14.35 -11.89
C ARG A 220 21.85 -14.36 -13.39
N PRO A 221 23.09 -14.48 -13.94
CA PRO A 221 23.25 -14.58 -15.39
C PRO A 221 22.54 -15.84 -15.91
N THR A 222 21.74 -15.68 -16.92
CA THR A 222 21.07 -16.78 -17.63
C THR A 222 21.75 -17.02 -18.95
N TYR A 223 21.61 -18.25 -19.51
CA TYR A 223 22.15 -18.57 -20.85
C TYR A 223 21.63 -17.59 -21.91
N ASN A 224 20.35 -17.19 -21.84
CA ASN A 224 19.77 -16.19 -22.75
C ASN A 224 20.48 -14.83 -22.65
N MET A 225 20.84 -14.38 -21.45
CA MET A 225 21.62 -13.14 -21.30
C MET A 225 23.01 -13.26 -21.90
N ALA A 226 23.68 -14.38 -21.66
CA ALA A 226 25.02 -14.63 -22.20
C ALA A 226 25.00 -14.62 -23.75
N VAL A 227 24.02 -15.29 -24.37
CA VAL A 227 23.85 -15.30 -25.82
C VAL A 227 23.55 -13.91 -26.39
N ASN A 228 22.65 -13.15 -25.73
CA ASN A 228 22.32 -11.79 -26.16
C ASN A 228 23.50 -10.81 -26.01
N LEU A 229 24.31 -10.96 -24.96
CA LEU A 229 25.51 -10.14 -24.77
C LEU A 229 26.59 -10.48 -25.80
N LEU A 230 26.82 -11.76 -26.07
CA LEU A 230 27.78 -12.21 -27.11
C LEU A 230 27.39 -11.75 -28.53
N GLY A 231 26.09 -11.62 -28.81
CA GLY A 231 25.58 -11.11 -30.07
C GLY A 231 25.70 -9.58 -30.25
N ARG A 232 25.93 -8.83 -29.15
CA ARG A 232 25.97 -7.34 -29.16
C ARG A 232 27.32 -6.74 -28.81
N SER A 233 28.22 -7.51 -28.23
CA SER A 233 29.51 -7.05 -27.77
C SER A 233 30.62 -7.80 -28.56
N THR A 234 31.39 -7.06 -29.32
CA THR A 234 32.70 -7.52 -29.79
C THR A 234 33.68 -7.52 -28.65
N ARG A 235 34.56 -8.53 -28.63
CA ARG A 235 35.66 -8.61 -27.63
C ARG A 235 36.60 -7.43 -27.78
#